data_9264a57534dd229c1bbeada75490b14c
#
_entry.id   9264a57534dd229c1bbeada75490b14c
#
_cell.length_a   1.000
_cell.length_b   1.000
_cell.length_c   1.000
_cell.angle_alpha   90.00
_cell.angle_beta   90.00
_cell.angle_gamma   90.00
#
_symmetry.space_group_name_H-M   'P 1'
#
loop_
_entity.id
_entity.type
_entity.pdbx_description
1 polymer ?
#
loop_
_entity_poly.entity_id
_entity_poly.type
_entity_poly.pdbx_seq_one_letter_code
_entity_poly.pdbx_strand_id
1 'polypeptide(L)'
;DETREKISSGSEEVQELAASTMRSLKTFDSDAKNEVENADYNIALMVVGRFMNKLQSKYVNCENVMKYLASVKEDILENIDEFNNSEDTESDDPITNMVPWLSKKAINDDFLVKYDINVVVDNSNLQGAPVITNFNPSYVNLVGEIEYENENGNLITDFMKIKSGLMHKANGGYIIFHASDMVGNAFAWDTLRKILKTGTVTIEPLKEYQLGGITVSAIRPETTEVNVKVILVGSLYYYEMLKEYDDDFRSEEHTSE
;
A
#
# COMPACT_ATOMS: atom_id res chain seq x y z
N ASP A 1 -68.22 -18.99 -32.26
CA ASP A 1 -66.93 -19.65 -32.03
C ASP A 1 -65.76 -19.02 -32.85
N GLU A 2 -65.97 -18.80 -34.16
CA GLU A 2 -64.95 -18.26 -35.08
C GLU A 2 -64.42 -16.85 -34.72
N THR A 3 -65.25 -15.95 -34.18
CA THR A 3 -64.86 -14.62 -33.73
C THR A 3 -64.08 -14.66 -32.45
N ARG A 4 -64.27 -15.62 -31.58
CA ARG A 4 -63.56 -15.79 -30.31
C ARG A 4 -62.14 -16.33 -30.53
N GLU A 5 -61.98 -17.25 -31.50
CA GLU A 5 -60.68 -17.76 -31.94
C GLU A 5 -59.85 -16.66 -32.59
N LYS A 6 -60.39 -15.82 -33.46
CA LYS A 6 -59.71 -14.70 -34.08
C LYS A 6 -59.23 -13.63 -33.06
N ILE A 7 -60.03 -13.37 -32.00
CA ILE A 7 -59.67 -12.45 -30.91
C ILE A 7 -58.57 -13.08 -30.05
N SER A 8 -58.61 -14.38 -29.77
CA SER A 8 -57.59 -15.08 -29.01
C SER A 8 -56.24 -15.10 -29.77
N SER A 9 -56.24 -15.45 -31.05
CA SER A 9 -55.05 -15.44 -31.91
C SER A 9 -54.46 -14.05 -32.05
N GLY A 10 -55.27 -13.00 -32.24
CA GLY A 10 -54.81 -11.62 -32.28
C GLY A 10 -54.24 -11.14 -30.94
N SER A 11 -54.76 -11.62 -29.81
CA SER A 11 -54.19 -11.32 -28.48
C SER A 11 -52.82 -11.98 -28.27
N GLU A 12 -52.62 -13.21 -28.74
CA GLU A 12 -51.35 -13.93 -28.68
C GLU A 12 -50.30 -13.24 -29.55
N GLU A 13 -50.65 -12.82 -30.78
CA GLU A 13 -49.73 -12.08 -31.65
C GLU A 13 -49.30 -10.74 -31.05
N VAL A 14 -50.21 -10.01 -30.42
CA VAL A 14 -49.89 -8.75 -29.72
C VAL A 14 -48.97 -8.99 -28.51
N GLN A 15 -49.22 -10.07 -27.76
CA GLN A 15 -48.32 -10.42 -26.64
C GLN A 15 -46.91 -10.82 -27.10
N GLU A 16 -46.83 -11.59 -28.18
CA GLU A 16 -45.56 -12.00 -28.76
C GLU A 16 -44.79 -10.81 -29.34
N LEU A 17 -45.47 -9.89 -30.01
CA LEU A 17 -44.89 -8.64 -30.50
C LEU A 17 -44.39 -7.75 -29.35
N ALA A 18 -45.19 -7.59 -28.29
CA ALA A 18 -44.81 -6.84 -27.11
C ALA A 18 -43.60 -7.46 -26.43
N ALA A 19 -43.52 -8.78 -26.28
CA ALA A 19 -42.38 -9.48 -25.70
C ALA A 19 -41.12 -9.36 -26.56
N SER A 20 -41.21 -9.44 -27.87
CA SER A 20 -40.10 -9.25 -28.79
C SER A 20 -39.58 -7.83 -28.76
N THR A 21 -40.46 -6.82 -28.76
CA THR A 21 -40.11 -5.41 -28.64
C THR A 21 -39.39 -5.12 -27.31
N MET A 22 -39.89 -5.70 -26.21
CA MET A 22 -39.27 -5.53 -24.88
C MET A 22 -37.87 -6.14 -24.81
N ARG A 23 -37.66 -7.30 -25.49
CA ARG A 23 -36.32 -7.89 -25.62
C ARG A 23 -35.36 -6.99 -26.43
N SER A 24 -35.86 -6.48 -27.57
CA SER A 24 -35.07 -5.58 -28.42
C SER A 24 -34.71 -4.27 -27.71
N LEU A 25 -35.63 -3.72 -26.91
CA LEU A 25 -35.33 -2.54 -26.08
C LEU A 25 -34.28 -2.83 -25.03
N LYS A 26 -34.36 -3.99 -24.37
CA LYS A 26 -33.30 -4.36 -23.38
C LYS A 26 -31.94 -4.57 -24.01
N THR A 27 -31.87 -5.20 -25.19
CA THR A 27 -30.58 -5.34 -25.90
C THR A 27 -30.06 -3.99 -26.34
N PHE A 28 -30.88 -3.11 -26.88
CA PHE A 28 -30.48 -1.78 -27.28
C PHE A 28 -29.98 -0.93 -26.10
N ASP A 29 -30.70 -1.00 -24.95
CA ASP A 29 -30.27 -0.31 -23.72
C ASP A 29 -28.92 -0.83 -23.21
N SER A 30 -28.73 -2.16 -23.22
CA SER A 30 -27.46 -2.80 -22.86
C SER A 30 -26.33 -2.42 -23.81
N ASP A 31 -26.59 -2.41 -25.13
CA ASP A 31 -25.59 -2.06 -26.13
C ASP A 31 -25.20 -0.58 -26.02
N ALA A 32 -26.18 0.32 -25.85
CA ALA A 32 -25.91 1.74 -25.62
C ALA A 32 -25.08 1.98 -24.35
N LYS A 33 -25.41 1.28 -23.25
CA LYS A 33 -24.64 1.37 -22.01
C LYS A 33 -23.21 0.89 -22.21
N ASN A 34 -23.00 -0.23 -22.87
CA ASN A 34 -21.66 -0.76 -23.19
C ASN A 34 -20.86 0.20 -24.08
N GLU A 35 -21.51 0.88 -25.05
CA GLU A 35 -20.81 1.88 -25.88
C GLU A 35 -20.37 3.10 -25.08
N VAL A 36 -21.18 3.58 -24.13
CA VAL A 36 -20.82 4.67 -23.22
C VAL A 36 -19.66 4.25 -22.31
N GLU A 37 -19.75 3.10 -21.64
CA GLU A 37 -18.68 2.57 -20.79
C GLU A 37 -17.35 2.40 -21.57
N ASN A 38 -17.40 1.91 -22.81
CA ASN A 38 -16.22 1.80 -23.65
C ASN A 38 -15.65 3.17 -24.06
N ALA A 39 -16.50 4.17 -24.30
CA ALA A 39 -16.06 5.52 -24.60
C ALA A 39 -15.35 6.15 -23.38
N ASP A 40 -15.94 6.04 -22.20
CA ASP A 40 -15.37 6.54 -20.95
C ASP A 40 -14.02 5.85 -20.65
N TYR A 41 -13.95 4.53 -20.79
CA TYR A 41 -12.71 3.76 -20.65
C TYR A 41 -11.61 4.26 -21.61
N ASN A 42 -11.93 4.51 -22.87
CA ASN A 42 -10.97 4.99 -23.86
C ASN A 42 -10.46 6.39 -23.54
N ILE A 43 -11.34 7.28 -23.07
CA ILE A 43 -10.96 8.63 -22.63
C ILE A 43 -10.02 8.54 -21.42
N ALA A 44 -10.37 7.75 -20.42
CA ALA A 44 -9.55 7.52 -19.24
C ALA A 44 -8.19 6.93 -19.59
N LEU A 45 -8.16 5.92 -20.46
CA LEU A 45 -6.93 5.31 -20.94
C LEU A 45 -5.99 6.34 -21.59
N MET A 46 -6.54 7.28 -22.36
CA MET A 46 -5.75 8.34 -23.00
C MET A 46 -5.19 9.31 -21.94
N VAL A 47 -6.02 9.75 -20.99
CA VAL A 47 -5.63 10.73 -19.98
C VAL A 47 -4.65 10.13 -18.98
N VAL A 48 -5.02 9.01 -18.35
CA VAL A 48 -4.18 8.30 -17.38
C VAL A 48 -2.88 7.84 -18.03
N GLY A 49 -2.97 7.29 -19.25
CA GLY A 49 -1.80 6.84 -20.00
C GLY A 49 -0.78 7.96 -20.23
N ARG A 50 -1.21 9.18 -20.49
CA ARG A 50 -0.31 10.32 -20.67
C ARG A 50 0.49 10.65 -19.41
N PHE A 51 -0.17 10.66 -18.25
CA PHE A 51 0.50 10.92 -16.97
C PHE A 51 1.40 9.75 -16.56
N MET A 52 0.90 8.51 -16.70
CA MET A 52 1.68 7.32 -16.38
C MET A 52 2.93 7.17 -17.23
N ASN A 53 2.86 7.43 -18.54
CA ASN A 53 4.04 7.42 -19.42
C ASN A 53 5.11 8.44 -18.97
N LYS A 54 4.69 9.61 -18.49
CA LYS A 54 5.61 10.62 -17.96
C LYS A 54 6.30 10.14 -16.67
N LEU A 55 5.57 9.50 -15.77
CA LEU A 55 6.13 8.92 -14.55
C LEU A 55 7.03 7.73 -14.87
N GLN A 56 6.59 6.82 -15.73
CA GLN A 56 7.38 5.66 -16.14
C GLN A 56 8.70 6.05 -16.80
N SER A 57 8.72 7.11 -17.65
CA SER A 57 9.96 7.60 -18.24
C SER A 57 10.94 8.16 -17.21
N LYS A 58 10.44 8.72 -16.10
CA LYS A 58 11.26 9.20 -14.98
C LYS A 58 11.87 8.07 -14.15
N TYR A 59 11.14 6.97 -13.98
CA TYR A 59 11.51 5.87 -13.10
C TYR A 59 11.88 4.58 -13.84
N VAL A 60 12.30 4.68 -15.10
CA VAL A 60 12.60 3.52 -15.98
C VAL A 60 13.61 2.54 -15.38
N ASN A 61 14.54 3.03 -14.54
CA ASN A 61 15.57 2.21 -13.90
C ASN A 61 15.11 1.56 -12.58
N CYS A 62 13.87 1.79 -12.15
CA CYS A 62 13.33 1.30 -10.88
C CYS A 62 12.21 0.29 -11.15
N GLU A 63 12.56 -1.00 -11.26
CA GLU A 63 11.62 -2.06 -11.64
C GLU A 63 10.38 -2.13 -10.74
N ASN A 64 10.56 -2.01 -9.42
CA ASN A 64 9.46 -2.05 -8.47
C ASN A 64 8.50 -0.86 -8.63
N VAL A 65 9.04 0.34 -8.92
CA VAL A 65 8.23 1.53 -9.20
C VAL A 65 7.46 1.34 -10.51
N MET A 66 8.07 0.74 -11.52
CA MET A 66 7.40 0.45 -12.80
C MET A 66 6.24 -0.53 -12.62
N LYS A 67 6.43 -1.59 -11.82
CA LYS A 67 5.36 -2.54 -11.47
C LYS A 67 4.21 -1.85 -10.73
N TYR A 68 4.55 -1.03 -9.73
CA TYR A 68 3.56 -0.26 -8.97
C TYR A 68 2.75 0.67 -9.88
N LEU A 69 3.40 1.46 -10.73
CA LEU A 69 2.72 2.37 -11.67
C LEU A 69 1.82 1.61 -12.66
N ALA A 70 2.20 0.41 -13.07
CA ALA A 70 1.37 -0.43 -13.92
C ALA A 70 0.09 -0.88 -13.17
N SER A 71 0.23 -1.35 -11.93
CA SER A 71 -0.92 -1.74 -11.08
C SER A 71 -1.84 -0.56 -10.77
N VAL A 72 -1.28 0.62 -10.46
CA VAL A 72 -2.07 1.86 -10.25
C VAL A 72 -2.85 2.24 -11.51
N LYS A 73 -2.22 2.14 -12.69
CA LYS A 73 -2.91 2.43 -13.94
C LYS A 73 -4.10 1.49 -14.17
N GLU A 74 -3.90 0.20 -13.94
CA GLU A 74 -4.94 -0.83 -14.09
C GLU A 74 -6.09 -0.58 -13.11
N ASP A 75 -5.78 -0.37 -11.84
CA ASP A 75 -6.78 -0.10 -10.80
C ASP A 75 -7.60 1.17 -11.05
N ILE A 76 -6.98 2.26 -11.56
CA ILE A 76 -7.71 3.47 -11.94
C ILE A 76 -8.68 3.20 -13.09
N LEU A 77 -8.27 2.41 -14.08
CA LEU A 77 -9.11 2.08 -15.23
C LEU A 77 -10.26 1.14 -14.88
N GLU A 78 -10.05 0.22 -13.94
CA GLU A 78 -11.08 -0.69 -13.43
C GLU A 78 -12.12 0.02 -12.55
N ASN A 79 -11.72 1.09 -11.85
CA ASN A 79 -12.57 1.82 -10.92
C ASN A 79 -12.93 3.23 -11.43
N ILE A 80 -13.05 3.40 -12.74
CA ILE A 80 -13.30 4.72 -13.33
C ILE A 80 -14.59 5.36 -12.85
N ASP A 81 -15.60 4.56 -12.54
CA ASP A 81 -16.89 5.00 -12.05
C ASP A 81 -16.79 5.73 -10.70
N GLU A 82 -15.83 5.34 -9.84
CA GLU A 82 -15.58 6.02 -8.57
C GLU A 82 -15.05 7.45 -8.77
N PHE A 83 -14.37 7.70 -9.88
CA PHE A 83 -13.92 9.03 -10.27
C PHE A 83 -15.00 9.84 -10.98
N ASN A 84 -16.02 9.20 -11.55
CA ASN A 84 -17.12 9.82 -12.26
C ASN A 84 -18.32 10.18 -11.35
N ASN A 85 -18.36 9.71 -10.10
CA ASN A 85 -19.44 9.94 -9.14
C ASN A 85 -19.49 11.40 -8.60
N SER A 86 -19.22 12.39 -9.44
CA SER A 86 -19.50 13.79 -9.13
C SER A 86 -20.97 14.09 -9.42
N GLU A 87 -21.81 14.12 -8.39
CA GLU A 87 -23.15 14.71 -8.51
C GLU A 87 -23.05 16.12 -9.10
N ASP A 88 -23.93 16.39 -10.06
CA ASP A 88 -24.06 17.63 -10.82
C ASP A 88 -23.82 18.90 -9.99
N THR A 89 -22.60 19.43 -10.04
CA THR A 89 -22.34 20.81 -9.72
C THR A 89 -21.91 21.50 -11.02
N GLU A 90 -22.83 22.26 -11.59
CA GLU A 90 -22.55 23.20 -12.67
C GLU A 90 -21.32 24.04 -12.28
N SER A 91 -20.15 23.67 -12.79
CA SER A 91 -18.98 24.53 -12.74
C SER A 91 -18.95 25.34 -14.04
N ASP A 92 -18.85 26.66 -13.90
CA ASP A 92 -18.76 27.60 -15.04
C ASP A 92 -17.46 27.44 -15.88
N ASP A 93 -16.61 26.47 -15.52
CA ASP A 93 -15.34 26.25 -16.21
C ASP A 93 -15.52 25.22 -17.35
N PRO A 94 -15.28 25.59 -18.62
CA PRO A 94 -15.41 24.69 -19.78
C PRO A 94 -14.55 23.43 -19.72
N ILE A 95 -13.42 23.46 -19.00
CA ILE A 95 -12.52 22.32 -18.85
C ILE A 95 -13.09 21.31 -17.85
N THR A 96 -13.72 21.78 -16.79
CA THR A 96 -14.37 20.95 -15.77
C THR A 96 -15.59 20.23 -16.34
N ASN A 97 -16.32 20.86 -17.26
CA ASN A 97 -17.45 20.26 -17.95
C ASN A 97 -17.04 19.22 -19.00
N MET A 98 -15.80 19.26 -19.49
CA MET A 98 -15.24 18.26 -20.41
C MET A 98 -14.68 17.03 -19.70
N VAL A 99 -14.37 17.16 -18.40
CA VAL A 99 -13.72 16.14 -17.61
C VAL A 99 -14.38 16.13 -16.22
N PRO A 100 -15.54 15.47 -16.08
CA PRO A 100 -16.36 15.49 -14.84
C PRO A 100 -15.60 15.17 -13.56
N TRP A 101 -14.63 14.25 -13.62
CA TRP A 101 -13.79 13.87 -12.49
C TRP A 101 -12.74 14.94 -12.08
N LEU A 102 -12.61 16.05 -12.81
CA LEU A 102 -11.80 17.21 -12.40
C LEU A 102 -12.59 18.20 -11.54
N SER A 103 -13.91 18.05 -11.41
CA SER A 103 -14.72 18.90 -10.54
C SER A 103 -14.38 18.58 -9.08
N LYS A 104 -14.06 19.62 -8.30
CA LYS A 104 -13.54 19.56 -6.92
C LYS A 104 -14.53 18.99 -5.88
N LYS A 105 -15.61 18.31 -6.25
CA LYS A 105 -16.62 17.84 -5.33
C LYS A 105 -16.73 16.32 -5.34
N ALA A 106 -16.30 15.75 -4.21
CA ALA A 106 -16.60 14.41 -3.73
C ALA A 106 -16.03 13.22 -4.49
N ILE A 107 -14.76 13.25 -4.86
CA ILE A 107 -14.01 11.99 -4.83
C ILE A 107 -13.96 11.62 -3.35
N ASN A 108 -14.42 10.42 -3.01
CA ASN A 108 -14.35 9.94 -1.63
C ASN A 108 -12.88 9.98 -1.20
N ASP A 109 -12.54 10.84 -0.25
CA ASP A 109 -11.14 11.00 0.21
C ASP A 109 -10.58 9.64 0.66
N ASP A 110 -11.42 8.78 1.25
CA ASP A 110 -11.06 7.43 1.66
C ASP A 110 -10.66 6.53 0.47
N PHE A 111 -11.30 6.72 -0.70
CA PHE A 111 -10.93 5.98 -1.92
C PHE A 111 -9.57 6.41 -2.46
N LEU A 112 -9.23 7.70 -2.35
CA LEU A 112 -7.96 8.22 -2.84
C LEU A 112 -6.76 7.82 -1.98
N VAL A 113 -6.96 7.55 -0.68
CA VAL A 113 -5.90 7.13 0.24
C VAL A 113 -5.10 5.94 -0.31
N LYS A 114 -5.73 5.03 -1.06
CA LYS A 114 -5.03 3.87 -1.64
C LYS A 114 -3.93 4.24 -2.65
N TYR A 115 -3.96 5.46 -3.20
CA TYR A 115 -2.93 5.98 -4.13
C TYR A 115 -1.88 6.83 -3.43
N ASP A 116 -2.04 7.12 -2.15
CA ASP A 116 -1.05 7.85 -1.36
C ASP A 116 0.22 7.04 -1.19
N ILE A 117 1.31 7.73 -0.92
CA ILE A 117 2.63 7.10 -0.73
C ILE A 117 3.11 7.37 0.69
N ASN A 118 3.25 6.32 1.48
CA ASN A 118 3.90 6.40 2.77
C ASN A 118 5.44 6.38 2.61
N VAL A 119 6.07 7.54 2.78
CA VAL A 119 7.54 7.65 2.77
C VAL A 119 8.08 7.27 4.13
N VAL A 120 8.34 6.00 4.36
CA VAL A 120 8.78 5.46 5.66
C VAL A 120 10.20 5.89 6.04
N VAL A 121 11.06 6.19 5.06
CA VAL A 121 12.41 6.74 5.25
C VAL A 121 12.70 7.78 4.18
N ASP A 122 13.07 8.99 4.59
CA ASP A 122 13.55 10.05 3.70
C ASP A 122 15.01 10.40 4.00
N ASN A 123 15.89 9.95 3.13
CA ASN A 123 17.32 10.23 3.17
C ASN A 123 17.74 11.24 2.08
N SER A 124 16.82 11.95 1.44
CA SER A 124 17.08 12.87 0.33
C SER A 124 18.05 14.02 0.67
N ASN A 125 18.09 14.41 1.94
CA ASN A 125 18.97 15.50 2.42
C ASN A 125 20.32 15.02 2.94
N LEU A 126 20.60 13.72 2.95
CA LEU A 126 21.88 13.19 3.43
C LEU A 126 22.96 13.32 2.36
N GLN A 127 24.14 13.80 2.76
CA GLN A 127 25.32 13.92 1.89
C GLN A 127 26.26 12.70 1.98
N GLY A 128 25.83 11.60 2.56
CA GLY A 128 26.62 10.40 2.74
C GLY A 128 25.81 9.26 3.34
N ALA A 129 26.48 8.22 3.81
CA ALA A 129 25.82 7.11 4.48
C ALA A 129 25.14 7.60 5.78
N PRO A 130 23.94 7.14 6.12
CA PRO A 130 23.28 7.49 7.36
C PRO A 130 24.08 6.98 8.56
N VAL A 131 24.23 7.82 9.58
CA VAL A 131 24.86 7.47 10.87
C VAL A 131 23.89 7.81 11.97
N ILE A 132 23.39 6.79 12.65
CA ILE A 132 22.35 6.94 13.68
C ILE A 132 22.92 6.48 15.02
N THR A 133 22.81 7.33 16.05
CA THR A 133 23.10 6.95 17.45
C THR A 133 21.77 6.80 18.19
N ASN A 134 21.59 5.70 18.88
CA ASN A 134 20.38 5.44 19.66
C ASN A 134 20.73 4.91 21.05
N PHE A 135 20.03 5.44 22.08
CA PHE A 135 20.23 5.11 23.50
C PHE A 135 19.10 4.23 24.07
N ASN A 136 18.11 3.88 23.28
CA ASN A 136 17.00 3.03 23.71
C ASN A 136 16.70 1.95 22.64
N PRO A 137 17.54 0.91 22.55
CA PRO A 137 17.33 -0.19 21.63
C PRO A 137 16.21 -1.09 22.12
N SER A 138 14.99 -0.88 21.64
CA SER A 138 13.87 -1.78 21.80
C SER A 138 13.56 -2.49 20.48
N TYR A 139 12.81 -3.59 20.52
CA TYR A 139 12.35 -4.27 19.31
C TYR A 139 11.64 -3.31 18.35
N VAL A 140 10.70 -2.53 18.87
CA VAL A 140 9.93 -1.55 18.09
C VAL A 140 10.86 -0.50 17.48
N ASN A 141 11.79 0.02 18.26
CA ASN A 141 12.73 1.00 17.74
C ASN A 141 13.66 0.43 16.66
N LEU A 142 14.06 -0.84 16.77
CA LEU A 142 14.90 -1.51 15.76
C LEU A 142 14.15 -1.79 14.48
N VAL A 143 13.00 -2.44 14.59
CA VAL A 143 12.24 -3.01 13.46
C VAL A 143 11.23 -2.02 12.90
N GLY A 144 10.61 -1.21 13.76
CA GLY A 144 9.43 -0.40 13.45
C GLY A 144 8.16 -1.02 13.94
N GLU A 145 7.06 -0.35 13.69
CA GLU A 145 5.73 -0.76 14.15
C GLU A 145 4.65 -0.37 13.15
N ILE A 146 3.48 -0.95 13.34
CA ILE A 146 2.24 -0.56 12.69
C ILE A 146 1.36 0.07 13.75
N GLU A 147 0.99 1.33 13.58
CA GLU A 147 0.06 2.03 14.45
C GLU A 147 -1.37 1.60 14.15
N TYR A 148 -2.21 1.55 15.19
CA TYR A 148 -3.61 1.17 15.07
C TYR A 148 -4.50 2.25 15.66
N GLU A 149 -5.65 2.47 15.05
CA GLU A 149 -6.70 3.33 15.54
C GLU A 149 -7.88 2.48 16.03
N ASN A 150 -8.56 2.96 17.08
CA ASN A 150 -9.72 2.27 17.60
C ASN A 150 -10.98 2.87 16.97
N GLU A 151 -11.65 2.07 16.14
CA GLU A 151 -12.96 2.40 15.58
C GLU A 151 -14.02 1.46 16.14
N ASN A 152 -14.92 1.99 16.95
CA ASN A 152 -16.05 1.25 17.52
C ASN A 152 -15.65 -0.06 18.22
N GLY A 153 -14.47 -0.10 18.86
CA GLY A 153 -13.97 -1.28 19.54
C GLY A 153 -13.13 -2.24 18.67
N ASN A 154 -12.98 -1.95 17.40
CA ASN A 154 -12.09 -2.68 16.49
C ASN A 154 -10.79 -1.87 16.28
N LEU A 155 -9.68 -2.58 16.21
CA LEU A 155 -8.40 -1.97 15.84
C LEU A 155 -8.24 -2.04 14.33
N ILE A 156 -8.22 -0.87 13.70
CA ILE A 156 -8.01 -0.71 12.26
C ILE A 156 -6.66 -0.08 11.99
N THR A 157 -6.10 -0.37 10.86
CA THR A 157 -4.86 0.22 10.36
C THR A 157 -4.88 0.29 8.84
N ASP A 158 -4.03 1.13 8.30
CA ASP A 158 -3.75 1.25 6.88
C ASP A 158 -2.23 1.32 6.66
N PHE A 159 -1.80 1.33 5.39
CA PHE A 159 -0.37 1.36 5.06
C PHE A 159 0.30 2.68 5.44
N MET A 160 -0.44 3.78 5.64
CA MET A 160 0.08 5.08 6.11
C MET A 160 0.49 5.04 7.58
N LYS A 161 0.01 4.05 8.33
CA LYS A 161 0.32 3.82 9.75
C LYS A 161 1.59 2.99 9.98
N ILE A 162 2.27 2.56 8.91
CA ILE A 162 3.54 1.85 9.01
C ILE A 162 4.65 2.84 9.35
N LYS A 163 5.37 2.59 10.46
CA LYS A 163 6.50 3.39 10.93
C LYS A 163 7.79 2.60 10.86
N SER A 164 8.79 3.18 10.21
CA SER A 164 10.11 2.54 10.08
C SER A 164 10.89 2.53 11.38
N GLY A 165 11.60 1.43 11.63
CA GLY A 165 12.60 1.34 12.69
C GLY A 165 13.97 1.85 12.28
N LEU A 166 14.92 1.77 13.23
CA LEU A 166 16.30 2.22 13.06
C LEU A 166 17.01 1.46 11.93
N MET A 167 16.73 0.18 11.77
CA MET A 167 17.35 -0.65 10.73
C MET A 167 17.00 -0.17 9.32
N HIS A 168 15.77 0.31 9.11
CA HIS A 168 15.37 0.93 7.85
C HIS A 168 16.05 2.29 7.66
N LYS A 169 16.05 3.13 8.71
CA LYS A 169 16.62 4.50 8.66
C LYS A 169 18.12 4.50 8.41
N ALA A 170 18.83 3.48 8.94
CA ALA A 170 20.28 3.36 8.82
C ALA A 170 20.73 2.49 7.63
N ASN A 171 19.81 2.04 6.78
CA ASN A 171 20.14 1.17 5.66
C ASN A 171 21.19 1.81 4.73
N GLY A 172 22.23 1.07 4.40
CA GLY A 172 23.39 1.55 3.67
C GLY A 172 24.42 2.33 4.54
N GLY A 173 24.26 2.34 5.87
CA GLY A 173 25.07 3.13 6.78
C GLY A 173 25.37 2.45 8.11
N TYR A 174 25.34 3.24 9.18
CA TYR A 174 25.85 2.85 10.50
C TYR A 174 24.83 3.13 11.60
N ILE A 175 24.76 2.21 12.57
CA ILE A 175 24.05 2.43 13.84
C ILE A 175 25.06 2.30 14.99
N ILE A 176 25.01 3.23 15.94
CA ILE A 176 25.83 3.26 17.12
C ILE A 176 24.95 3.03 18.35
N PHE A 177 25.22 2.00 19.12
CA PHE A 177 24.56 1.69 20.38
C PHE A 177 25.52 1.67 21.54
N HIS A 178 25.05 1.99 22.75
CA HIS A 178 25.77 1.63 23.97
C HIS A 178 25.58 0.12 24.26
N ALA A 179 26.68 -0.57 24.49
CA ALA A 179 26.67 -2.00 24.78
C ALA A 179 25.81 -2.34 26.01
N SER A 180 25.85 -1.45 27.05
CA SER A 180 25.01 -1.61 28.25
C SER A 180 23.50 -1.67 27.91
N ASP A 181 23.06 -0.81 27.00
CA ASP A 181 21.63 -0.68 26.67
C ASP A 181 21.15 -1.87 25.82
N MET A 182 22.01 -2.34 24.91
CA MET A 182 21.73 -3.54 24.10
C MET A 182 21.68 -4.81 24.94
N VAL A 183 22.68 -5.01 25.81
CA VAL A 183 22.74 -6.20 26.69
C VAL A 183 21.61 -6.18 27.72
N GLY A 184 21.20 -5.01 28.18
CA GLY A 184 20.07 -4.84 29.09
C GLY A 184 18.72 -5.24 28.47
N ASN A 185 18.63 -5.35 27.14
CA ASN A 185 17.43 -5.76 26.43
C ASN A 185 17.69 -7.00 25.55
N ALA A 186 17.59 -8.18 26.16
CA ALA A 186 17.87 -9.45 25.49
C ALA A 186 17.05 -9.65 24.20
N PHE A 187 15.79 -9.22 24.19
CA PHE A 187 14.94 -9.35 23.00
C PHE A 187 15.38 -8.44 21.86
N ALA A 188 15.84 -7.22 22.17
CA ALA A 188 16.41 -6.32 21.17
C ALA A 188 17.74 -6.88 20.62
N TRP A 189 18.58 -7.47 21.50
CA TRP A 189 19.85 -8.10 21.11
C TRP A 189 19.62 -9.28 20.16
N ASP A 190 18.73 -10.20 20.49
CA ASP A 190 18.39 -11.35 19.64
C ASP A 190 17.81 -10.91 18.30
N THR A 191 16.97 -9.88 18.31
CA THR A 191 16.41 -9.30 17.09
C THR A 191 17.50 -8.71 16.20
N LEU A 192 18.40 -7.93 16.78
CA LEU A 192 19.51 -7.33 16.05
C LEU A 192 20.39 -8.39 15.39
N ARG A 193 20.81 -9.43 16.16
CA ARG A 193 21.59 -10.56 15.62
C ARG A 193 20.87 -11.25 14.46
N LYS A 194 19.58 -11.51 14.61
CA LYS A 194 18.76 -12.13 13.56
C LYS A 194 18.79 -11.29 12.29
N ILE A 195 18.58 -9.97 12.42
CA ILE A 195 18.58 -9.05 11.28
C ILE A 195 19.97 -9.01 10.61
N LEU A 196 21.05 -8.91 11.39
CA LEU A 196 22.41 -8.90 10.84
C LEU A 196 22.74 -10.21 10.11
N LYS A 197 22.30 -11.34 10.64
CA LYS A 197 22.51 -12.66 10.03
C LYS A 197 21.70 -12.90 8.77
N THR A 198 20.46 -12.42 8.72
CA THR A 198 19.57 -12.60 7.56
C THR A 198 19.72 -11.49 6.52
N GLY A 199 20.25 -10.33 6.89
CA GLY A 199 20.28 -9.14 6.05
C GLY A 199 18.87 -8.59 5.75
N THR A 200 17.86 -8.94 6.56
CA THR A 200 16.47 -8.55 6.29
C THR A 200 15.77 -8.11 7.56
N VAL A 201 14.81 -7.17 7.40
CA VAL A 201 13.91 -6.73 8.47
C VAL A 201 12.46 -6.79 8.01
N THR A 202 11.59 -7.23 8.89
CA THR A 202 10.14 -7.34 8.64
C THR A 202 9.39 -6.70 9.80
N ILE A 203 8.49 -5.77 9.51
CA ILE A 203 7.61 -5.18 10.52
C ILE A 203 6.43 -6.14 10.71
N GLU A 204 6.29 -6.68 11.91
CA GLU A 204 5.22 -7.64 12.22
C GLU A 204 3.97 -6.91 12.73
N PRO A 205 2.76 -7.30 12.28
CA PRO A 205 1.51 -6.77 12.84
C PRO A 205 1.31 -7.28 14.27
N LEU A 206 0.47 -6.56 15.03
CA LEU A 206 0.02 -7.04 16.34
C LEU A 206 -0.68 -8.40 16.19
N LYS A 207 -0.35 -9.33 17.07
CA LYS A 207 -0.96 -10.67 17.06
C LYS A 207 -2.26 -10.66 17.86
N GLU A 208 -3.32 -11.20 17.28
CA GLU A 208 -4.67 -11.23 17.87
C GLU A 208 -4.69 -11.81 19.30
N TYR A 209 -3.84 -12.81 19.59
CA TYR A 209 -3.78 -13.41 20.92
C TYR A 209 -3.27 -12.46 22.01
N GLN A 210 -2.57 -11.39 21.64
CA GLN A 210 -2.09 -10.36 22.58
C GLN A 210 -3.20 -9.37 22.98
N LEU A 211 -4.30 -9.37 22.25
CA LEU A 211 -5.36 -8.38 22.34
C LEU A 211 -6.68 -8.92 22.93
N GLY A 212 -6.67 -10.15 23.47
CA GLY A 212 -7.83 -10.69 24.16
C GLY A 212 -9.07 -10.90 23.30
N GLY A 213 -8.90 -11.17 22.00
CA GLY A 213 -10.02 -11.44 21.08
C GLY A 213 -10.59 -10.21 20.37
N ILE A 214 -9.89 -9.06 20.43
CA ILE A 214 -10.23 -7.89 19.62
C ILE A 214 -9.89 -8.18 18.17
N THR A 215 -10.82 -7.89 17.24
CA THR A 215 -10.56 -8.00 15.81
C THR A 215 -9.56 -6.92 15.35
N VAL A 216 -8.53 -7.33 14.65
CA VAL A 216 -7.46 -6.44 14.16
C VAL A 216 -7.37 -6.55 12.66
N SER A 217 -7.37 -5.41 11.98
CA SER A 217 -7.01 -5.35 10.57
C SER A 217 -5.52 -5.68 10.41
N ALA A 218 -5.20 -6.75 9.69
CA ALA A 218 -3.82 -7.21 9.55
C ALA A 218 -3.22 -6.79 8.20
N ILE A 219 -2.34 -5.79 8.22
CA ILE A 219 -1.45 -5.46 7.10
C ILE A 219 -0.12 -6.15 7.35
N ARG A 220 0.46 -6.76 6.31
CA ARG A 220 1.77 -7.39 6.36
C ARG A 220 2.70 -6.69 5.37
N PRO A 221 3.52 -5.75 5.84
CA PRO A 221 4.54 -5.13 5.01
C PRO A 221 5.51 -6.17 4.45
N GLU A 222 6.00 -5.92 3.26
CA GLU A 222 7.05 -6.74 2.66
C GLU A 222 8.34 -6.66 3.47
N THR A 223 9.09 -7.75 3.43
CA THR A 223 10.42 -7.82 4.05
C THR A 223 11.39 -6.91 3.29
N THR A 224 12.11 -6.08 4.03
CA THR A 224 13.09 -5.14 3.47
C THR A 224 14.50 -5.69 3.64
N GLU A 225 15.29 -5.69 2.58
CA GLU A 225 16.71 -5.97 2.64
C GLU A 225 17.44 -4.80 3.28
N VAL A 226 18.33 -5.09 4.26
CA VAL A 226 19.10 -4.09 4.98
C VAL A 226 20.58 -4.46 5.02
N ASN A 227 21.41 -3.46 4.76
CA ASN A 227 22.87 -3.54 4.89
C ASN A 227 23.32 -2.45 5.86
N VAL A 228 23.42 -2.79 7.14
CA VAL A 228 23.72 -1.84 8.20
C VAL A 228 24.95 -2.34 8.97
N LYS A 229 25.90 -1.44 9.24
CA LYS A 229 27.02 -1.71 10.14
C LYS A 229 26.68 -1.23 11.54
N VAL A 230 26.80 -2.13 12.51
CA VAL A 230 26.51 -1.84 13.92
C VAL A 230 27.80 -1.62 14.67
N ILE A 231 27.85 -0.53 15.44
CA ILE A 231 28.95 -0.16 16.30
C ILE A 231 28.46 -0.20 17.75
N LEU A 232 29.06 -1.05 18.58
CA LEU A 232 28.79 -1.09 20.01
C LEU A 232 29.89 -0.33 20.75
N VAL A 233 29.48 0.66 21.54
CA VAL A 233 30.38 1.45 22.38
C VAL A 233 30.16 1.08 23.84
N GLY A 234 31.20 0.68 24.55
CA GLY A 234 31.05 0.28 25.94
C GLY A 234 32.37 0.02 26.63
N SER A 235 32.32 -0.42 27.89
CA SER A 235 33.51 -0.81 28.66
C SER A 235 33.99 -2.21 28.26
N LEU A 236 35.26 -2.53 28.60
CA LEU A 236 35.84 -3.84 28.39
C LEU A 236 34.99 -4.96 29.04
N TYR A 237 34.28 -4.67 30.14
CA TYR A 237 33.38 -5.63 30.78
C TYR A 237 32.27 -6.14 29.85
N TYR A 238 31.62 -5.25 29.11
CA TYR A 238 30.56 -5.66 28.16
C TYR A 238 31.13 -6.41 26.97
N TYR A 239 32.32 -6.04 26.50
CA TYR A 239 33.01 -6.75 25.44
C TYR A 239 33.33 -8.20 25.83
N GLU A 240 33.97 -8.41 27.00
CA GLU A 240 34.28 -9.76 27.50
C GLU A 240 32.99 -10.58 27.75
N MET A 241 31.95 -9.96 28.27
CA MET A 241 30.69 -10.61 28.49
C MET A 241 30.03 -11.07 27.16
N LEU A 242 29.97 -10.22 26.14
CA LEU A 242 29.45 -10.57 24.84
C LEU A 242 30.27 -11.68 24.17
N LYS A 243 31.61 -11.60 24.31
CA LYS A 243 32.52 -12.63 23.80
C LYS A 243 32.35 -13.99 24.46
N GLU A 244 31.98 -14.03 25.76
CA GLU A 244 31.76 -15.27 26.51
C GLU A 244 30.39 -15.89 26.20
N TYR A 245 29.35 -15.08 26.10
CA TYR A 245 27.96 -15.55 26.00
C TYR A 245 27.39 -15.60 24.59
N ASP A 246 28.07 -14.99 23.60
CA ASP A 246 27.59 -14.90 22.23
C ASP A 246 28.60 -15.44 21.22
N ASP A 247 28.33 -16.63 20.68
CA ASP A 247 29.20 -17.29 19.71
C ASP A 247 29.28 -16.53 18.38
N ASP A 248 28.21 -15.83 17.96
CA ASP A 248 28.19 -15.04 16.76
C ASP A 248 29.11 -13.81 16.91
N PHE A 249 29.12 -13.17 18.08
CA PHE A 249 30.01 -12.05 18.40
C PHE A 249 31.49 -12.47 18.42
N ARG A 250 31.78 -13.68 18.85
CA ARG A 250 33.15 -14.24 18.89
C ARG A 250 33.70 -14.51 17.48
N SER A 251 32.85 -14.88 16.53
CA SER A 251 33.29 -15.30 15.18
C SER A 251 33.73 -14.12 14.30
N GLU A 252 33.29 -12.89 14.57
CA GLU A 252 33.61 -11.70 13.77
C GLU A 252 35.02 -11.11 14.08
N GLU A 253 35.66 -11.51 15.19
CA GLU A 253 37.05 -11.08 15.50
C GLU A 253 38.11 -11.58 14.53
N HIS A 254 37.82 -12.60 13.73
CA HIS A 254 38.80 -13.24 12.84
C HIS A 254 38.92 -12.62 11.43
N THR A 255 38.23 -11.54 11.15
CA THR A 255 38.24 -10.91 9.81
C THR A 255 39.02 -9.58 9.75
N SER A 256 39.78 -9.21 10.78
CA SER A 256 40.65 -8.03 10.79
C SER A 256 42.11 -8.37 11.12
N GLU A 257 42.75 -9.17 10.25
CA GLU A 257 44.22 -9.15 10.05
C GLU A 257 44.52 -8.68 8.63
#